data_0757fad2e6599ce8af0c37ee1c80e6c7
#
_entry.id   0757fad2e6599ce8af0c37ee1c80e6c7
#
_cell.length_a   1.000
_cell.length_b   1.000
_cell.length_c   1.000
_cell.angle_alpha   90.00
_cell.angle_beta   90.00
_cell.angle_gamma   90.00
#
_symmetry.space_group_name_H-M   'P 1'
#
loop_
_entity.id
_entity.type
_entity.pdbx_description
1 polymer ?
#
loop_
_entity_poly.entity_id
_entity_poly.type
_entity_poly.pdbx_seq_one_letter_code
_entity_poly.pdbx_strand_id
1 'polypeptide(L)'
;MERKKWFSPYDPTRRIGSVISVSATELIINLSKAGSGEPSWSFGNRIAAGEVNEFVFIDIGETAILGRLVKVWIEGGERLSVDGLADKPSENHPIGLVQLLVSLNPANGRNYKGIKQHPRLGSQIYSAHPYLVAIIAEGKQDEEPGQIHLPLASLPHDESVTVHVTPEKLFSRHCAILGATGGGKSYSMTNIIEQVIKAGGKAIIIDPTGEYESLGCDSYYVGNHAKATPFNQLTFPHWQFTDSDIRAFLRPSAQSQAPKLEAAIESQKIVLQFWQQQNHGLDINANYLLNKSGQAKAPYEAALLSMNSSIQTAPWMFKNIADQIVNECVWPNGGNANNPNPTIWGGRADNDVGHCLNLIARIKAYSNNPNLKWMIDPDDKLKTLPNLIDDFCSPISSNNVLRLDLSEVPFEANSREILVNAIGRKLLSVARQGAINHGAPLLVFIDEAHQFLNKRIGEETNRFELDAFGNIAKEGRKYGLNTIIATQRPRDIPEDVLSQIGTLIVHRLTNQLDQEIVKKAVGAIDQRSASFLPVLGQGEALLLGVDFPFPMTVKMKRPANAPTSKSAGFSKSWKPEV
;
A
#
# COMPACT_ATOMS: atom_id res chain seq x y z
N MET A 1 -6.72 8.47 30.80
CA MET A 1 -7.00 9.53 29.81
C MET A 1 -8.24 10.25 30.27
N GLU A 2 -8.14 11.57 30.58
CA GLU A 2 -9.32 12.38 30.84
C GLU A 2 -10.20 12.38 29.59
N ARG A 3 -11.49 12.02 29.77
CA ARG A 3 -12.47 12.08 28.68
C ARG A 3 -12.59 13.53 28.23
N LYS A 4 -12.26 13.81 26.98
CA LYS A 4 -12.47 15.12 26.38
C LYS A 4 -13.93 15.52 26.58
N LYS A 5 -14.18 16.61 27.30
CA LYS A 5 -15.52 17.09 27.64
C LYS A 5 -16.06 17.94 26.50
N TRP A 6 -17.27 17.59 26.00
CA TRP A 6 -18.00 18.43 25.05
C TRP A 6 -18.47 19.73 25.71
N PHE A 7 -18.34 20.84 25.01
CA PHE A 7 -18.89 22.13 25.39
C PHE A 7 -19.51 22.82 24.17
N SER A 8 -20.33 23.88 24.41
CA SER A 8 -21.07 24.50 23.31
C SER A 8 -20.16 25.02 22.20
N PRO A 9 -20.49 24.76 20.91
CA PRO A 9 -19.80 25.35 19.78
C PRO A 9 -20.04 26.86 19.61
N TYR A 10 -21.03 27.41 20.33
CA TYR A 10 -21.51 28.79 20.23
C TYR A 10 -20.94 29.67 21.36
N ASP A 11 -19.64 29.80 21.46
CA ASP A 11 -18.97 30.71 22.38
C ASP A 11 -19.06 32.15 21.83
N PRO A 12 -19.73 33.09 22.51
CA PRO A 12 -19.87 34.47 22.03
C PRO A 12 -18.53 35.18 21.80
N THR A 13 -17.48 34.80 22.53
CA THR A 13 -16.12 35.39 22.38
C THR A 13 -15.47 34.96 21.06
N ARG A 14 -15.90 33.86 20.49
CA ARG A 14 -15.40 33.28 19.24
C ARG A 14 -16.26 33.63 18.02
N ARG A 15 -17.26 34.49 18.17
CA ARG A 15 -18.09 34.96 17.06
C ARG A 15 -17.23 35.80 16.11
N ILE A 16 -17.23 35.44 14.80
CA ILE A 16 -16.39 36.10 13.78
C ILE A 16 -17.21 36.77 12.66
N GLY A 17 -18.47 36.42 12.52
CA GLY A 17 -19.29 36.98 11.42
C GLY A 17 -20.70 36.43 11.32
N SER A 18 -21.32 36.64 10.17
CA SER A 18 -22.66 36.18 9.85
C SER A 18 -22.78 35.78 8.36
N VAL A 19 -23.78 34.94 8.07
CA VAL A 19 -24.06 34.43 6.72
C VAL A 19 -24.72 35.52 5.88
N ILE A 20 -24.21 35.80 4.69
CA ILE A 20 -24.77 36.75 3.71
C ILE A 20 -25.23 36.08 2.40
N SER A 21 -24.77 34.84 2.10
CA SER A 21 -25.24 34.06 0.96
C SER A 21 -25.17 32.57 1.29
N VAL A 22 -26.13 31.80 0.76
CA VAL A 22 -26.25 30.35 0.98
C VAL A 22 -26.38 29.63 -0.33
N SER A 23 -25.57 28.59 -0.53
CA SER A 23 -25.71 27.60 -1.61
C SER A 23 -25.78 26.18 -1.03
N ALA A 24 -25.93 25.18 -1.90
CA ALA A 24 -26.05 23.80 -1.46
C ALA A 24 -24.83 23.26 -0.69
N THR A 25 -23.63 23.74 -1.02
CA THR A 25 -22.35 23.23 -0.47
C THR A 25 -21.51 24.32 0.20
N GLU A 26 -21.90 25.59 0.09
CA GLU A 26 -21.07 26.73 0.45
C GLU A 26 -21.87 27.90 0.97
N LEU A 27 -21.21 28.71 1.76
CA LEU A 27 -21.71 29.97 2.29
C LEU A 27 -20.75 31.10 1.96
N ILE A 28 -21.31 32.29 1.70
CA ILE A 28 -20.55 33.53 1.77
C ILE A 28 -20.90 34.18 3.11
N ILE A 29 -19.87 34.61 3.83
CA ILE A 29 -19.99 35.20 5.16
C ILE A 29 -19.32 36.56 5.23
N ASN A 30 -19.87 37.44 6.05
CA ASN A 30 -19.22 38.68 6.42
C ASN A 30 -18.33 38.42 7.64
N LEU A 31 -17.06 38.81 7.56
CA LEU A 31 -16.04 38.60 8.59
C LEU A 31 -15.65 39.93 9.26
N SER A 32 -16.41 40.32 10.26
CA SER A 32 -16.21 41.62 10.93
C SER A 32 -14.85 41.79 11.65
N LYS A 33 -14.15 40.68 11.97
CA LYS A 33 -12.88 40.68 12.68
C LYS A 33 -11.66 40.41 11.80
N ALA A 34 -11.83 39.94 10.56
CA ALA A 34 -10.72 39.55 9.70
C ALA A 34 -9.88 40.73 9.16
N GLY A 35 -10.38 41.96 9.28
CA GLY A 35 -9.67 43.18 8.81
C GLY A 35 -8.72 43.80 9.84
N SER A 36 -8.70 43.34 11.09
CA SER A 36 -7.96 44.03 12.18
C SER A 36 -6.45 43.75 12.20
N GLY A 37 -5.96 42.77 11.43
CA GLY A 37 -4.52 42.42 11.41
C GLY A 37 -3.94 41.91 12.73
N GLU A 38 -4.65 42.03 13.83
CA GLU A 38 -4.22 41.57 15.15
C GLU A 38 -4.75 40.17 15.44
N PRO A 39 -3.90 39.24 15.92
CA PRO A 39 -4.36 37.92 16.34
C PRO A 39 -5.30 38.06 17.55
N SER A 40 -6.50 37.50 17.42
CA SER A 40 -7.43 37.41 18.55
C SER A 40 -7.02 36.26 19.47
N TRP A 41 -7.08 36.49 20.80
CA TRP A 41 -6.79 35.47 21.82
C TRP A 41 -8.04 35.23 22.68
N SER A 42 -8.33 33.99 22.98
CA SER A 42 -9.36 33.62 23.95
C SER A 42 -8.83 32.52 24.87
N PHE A 43 -8.83 32.80 26.18
CA PHE A 43 -8.32 31.90 27.23
C PHE A 43 -6.93 31.31 26.94
N GLY A 44 -6.01 32.14 26.42
CA GLY A 44 -4.63 31.75 26.11
C GLY A 44 -4.44 31.01 24.77
N ASN A 45 -5.52 30.77 24.03
CA ASN A 45 -5.48 30.16 22.70
C ASN A 45 -5.68 31.20 21.60
N ARG A 46 -4.88 31.14 20.55
CA ARG A 46 -5.04 31.99 19.37
C ARG A 46 -6.37 31.66 18.69
N ILE A 47 -7.13 32.69 18.34
CA ILE A 47 -8.29 32.57 17.46
C ILE A 47 -7.83 33.03 16.07
N ALA A 48 -7.95 32.17 15.06
CA ALA A 48 -7.59 32.49 13.69
C ALA A 48 -8.71 33.28 12.98
N ALA A 49 -9.23 34.32 13.55
CA ALA A 49 -10.45 35.03 13.16
C ALA A 49 -10.49 35.44 11.66
N GLY A 50 -10.81 34.49 10.77
CA GLY A 50 -10.94 34.71 9.34
C GLY A 50 -9.71 34.27 8.52
N GLU A 51 -8.89 33.34 8.99
CA GLU A 51 -7.79 32.76 8.22
C GLU A 51 -8.28 31.62 7.30
N VAL A 52 -7.67 31.52 6.11
CA VAL A 52 -7.94 30.39 5.19
C VAL A 52 -7.54 29.06 5.87
N ASN A 53 -8.37 28.04 5.70
CA ASN A 53 -8.27 26.73 6.36
C ASN A 53 -8.75 26.69 7.83
N GLU A 54 -9.30 27.79 8.34
CA GLU A 54 -9.95 27.81 9.66
C GLU A 54 -11.26 27.03 9.63
N PHE A 55 -11.51 26.24 10.68
CA PHE A 55 -12.81 25.62 10.90
C PHE A 55 -13.75 26.59 11.63
N VAL A 56 -15.02 26.58 11.23
CA VAL A 56 -16.04 27.45 11.79
C VAL A 56 -17.32 26.67 12.10
N PHE A 57 -18.04 27.09 13.15
CA PHE A 57 -19.38 26.60 13.42
C PHE A 57 -20.42 27.61 12.92
N ILE A 58 -21.45 27.11 12.27
CA ILE A 58 -22.60 27.86 11.80
C ILE A 58 -23.79 27.48 12.67
N ASP A 59 -24.42 28.49 13.29
CA ASP A 59 -25.60 28.33 14.11
C ASP A 59 -26.85 28.25 13.24
N ILE A 60 -27.59 27.13 13.35
CA ILE A 60 -28.88 26.95 12.70
C ILE A 60 -29.98 26.51 13.70
N GLY A 61 -29.76 26.74 14.99
CA GLY A 61 -30.70 26.48 16.07
C GLY A 61 -30.56 25.05 16.62
N GLU A 62 -31.43 24.13 16.21
CA GLU A 62 -31.41 22.74 16.71
C GLU A 62 -30.17 21.92 16.25
N THR A 63 -29.53 22.34 15.17
CA THR A 63 -28.34 21.72 14.66
C THR A 63 -27.24 22.77 14.44
N ALA A 64 -25.97 22.34 14.47
CA ALA A 64 -24.84 23.14 14.06
C ALA A 64 -24.26 22.55 12.76
N ILE A 65 -23.61 23.39 11.98
CA ILE A 65 -22.78 22.93 10.87
C ILE A 65 -21.34 23.26 11.18
N LEU A 66 -20.44 22.27 11.03
CA LEU A 66 -19.02 22.52 10.90
C LEU A 66 -18.72 22.86 9.45
N GLY A 67 -18.07 24.00 9.23
CA GLY A 67 -17.59 24.44 7.94
C GLY A 67 -16.09 24.75 7.96
N ARG A 68 -15.51 24.97 6.79
CA ARG A 68 -14.12 25.40 6.64
C ARG A 68 -14.01 26.61 5.76
N LEU A 69 -13.28 27.63 6.20
CA LEU A 69 -13.01 28.84 5.44
C LEU A 69 -11.99 28.52 4.32
N VAL A 70 -12.39 28.67 3.07
CA VAL A 70 -11.57 28.27 1.90
C VAL A 70 -11.04 29.46 1.11
N LYS A 71 -11.64 30.64 1.27
CA LYS A 71 -11.22 31.87 0.63
C LYS A 71 -11.64 33.08 1.46
N VAL A 72 -10.82 34.10 1.50
CA VAL A 72 -11.13 35.41 2.10
C VAL A 72 -10.74 36.49 1.12
N TRP A 73 -11.61 37.49 0.94
CA TRP A 73 -11.35 38.64 0.05
C TRP A 73 -12.11 39.87 0.51
N ILE A 74 -11.82 40.99 -0.13
CA ILE A 74 -12.53 42.28 0.03
C ILE A 74 -13.21 42.58 -1.30
N GLU A 75 -14.43 43.09 -1.30
CA GLU A 75 -15.15 43.45 -2.54
C GLU A 75 -14.48 44.60 -3.29
N GLY A 76 -14.64 44.63 -4.62
CA GLY A 76 -13.95 45.57 -5.48
C GLY A 76 -14.36 47.03 -5.20
N GLY A 77 -13.40 47.85 -4.83
CA GLY A 77 -13.57 49.26 -4.44
C GLY A 77 -13.18 49.57 -3.00
N GLU A 78 -13.22 48.56 -2.13
CA GLU A 78 -12.76 48.71 -0.76
C GLU A 78 -11.26 48.38 -0.65
N ARG A 79 -10.51 49.13 0.14
CA ARG A 79 -9.08 48.91 0.42
C ARG A 79 -8.85 48.84 1.91
N LEU A 80 -8.00 47.90 2.35
CA LEU A 80 -7.49 47.92 3.72
C LEU A 80 -6.61 49.16 3.90
N SER A 81 -6.83 49.91 4.98
CA SER A 81 -5.91 50.97 5.36
C SER A 81 -4.55 50.37 5.70
N VAL A 82 -3.49 50.85 5.07
CA VAL A 82 -2.12 50.41 5.32
C VAL A 82 -1.54 51.16 6.53
N ASP A 83 -2.13 52.29 6.90
CA ASP A 83 -1.71 53.10 8.06
C ASP A 83 -2.45 52.64 9.32
N GLY A 84 -1.75 51.92 10.21
CA GLY A 84 -2.25 51.50 11.52
C GLY A 84 -2.47 52.65 12.53
N LEU A 85 -2.41 53.92 12.08
CA LEU A 85 -2.61 55.12 12.87
C LEU A 85 -3.94 55.85 12.62
N ALA A 86 -4.81 55.28 11.78
CA ALA A 86 -6.12 55.88 11.55
C ALA A 86 -7.10 55.41 12.65
N ASP A 87 -7.42 56.27 13.58
CA ASP A 87 -8.42 56.10 14.64
C ASP A 87 -9.88 55.92 14.14
N LYS A 88 -10.08 55.58 12.89
CA LYS A 88 -11.39 55.23 12.35
C LYS A 88 -11.48 53.71 12.22
N PRO A 89 -12.53 53.04 12.80
CA PRO A 89 -12.82 51.66 12.50
C PRO A 89 -12.93 51.51 10.97
N SER A 90 -12.14 50.62 10.39
CA SER A 90 -12.21 50.38 8.94
C SER A 90 -13.62 49.91 8.60
N GLU A 91 -14.31 50.62 7.72
CA GLU A 91 -15.62 50.23 7.18
C GLU A 91 -15.49 49.03 6.25
N ASN A 92 -14.29 48.46 6.15
CA ASN A 92 -14.00 47.30 5.30
C ASN A 92 -14.57 46.02 5.91
N HIS A 93 -15.41 45.34 5.19
CA HIS A 93 -16.01 44.09 5.59
C HIS A 93 -15.43 42.93 4.76
N PRO A 94 -14.34 42.29 5.20
CA PRO A 94 -13.83 41.11 4.54
C PRO A 94 -14.89 40.05 4.40
N ILE A 95 -14.95 39.41 3.23
CA ILE A 95 -15.89 38.39 2.89
C ILE A 95 -15.16 37.04 2.91
N GLY A 96 -15.79 36.03 3.49
CA GLY A 96 -15.29 34.67 3.54
C GLY A 96 -16.18 33.72 2.76
N LEU A 97 -15.56 32.75 2.08
CA LEU A 97 -16.23 31.61 1.50
C LEU A 97 -16.01 30.41 2.39
N VAL A 98 -17.10 29.86 2.93
CA VAL A 98 -17.10 28.69 3.81
C VAL A 98 -17.67 27.49 3.08
N GLN A 99 -16.90 26.42 3.06
CA GLN A 99 -17.36 25.11 2.63
C GLN A 99 -18.11 24.44 3.76
N LEU A 100 -19.31 23.90 3.51
CA LEU A 100 -20.07 23.10 4.47
C LEU A 100 -19.49 21.69 4.52
N LEU A 101 -19.23 21.17 5.72
CA LEU A 101 -18.61 19.86 5.92
C LEU A 101 -19.57 18.83 6.49
N VAL A 102 -20.12 19.09 7.67
CA VAL A 102 -20.95 18.13 8.39
C VAL A 102 -21.92 18.83 9.33
N SER A 103 -23.15 18.32 9.43
CA SER A 103 -24.11 18.73 10.46
C SER A 103 -23.88 17.96 11.74
N LEU A 104 -24.08 18.61 12.88
CA LEU A 104 -23.93 18.00 14.21
C LEU A 104 -24.97 18.53 15.20
N ASN A 105 -25.16 17.77 16.27
CA ASN A 105 -25.95 18.20 17.41
C ASN A 105 -25.10 19.11 18.31
N PRO A 106 -25.48 20.38 18.53
CA PRO A 106 -24.65 21.32 19.30
C PRO A 106 -24.56 20.98 20.80
N ALA A 107 -25.45 20.18 21.34
CA ALA A 107 -25.44 19.82 22.75
C ALA A 107 -24.43 18.70 23.08
N ASN A 108 -24.16 17.81 22.14
CA ASN A 108 -23.31 16.66 22.39
C ASN A 108 -22.28 16.38 21.27
N GLY A 109 -22.31 17.11 20.15
CA GLY A 109 -21.41 16.99 19.01
C GLY A 109 -21.66 15.76 18.13
N ARG A 110 -22.75 15.02 18.29
CA ARG A 110 -23.07 13.87 17.45
C ARG A 110 -23.23 14.29 15.99
N ASN A 111 -22.50 13.62 15.12
CA ASN A 111 -22.50 13.89 13.69
C ASN A 111 -23.75 13.33 13.01
N TYR A 112 -24.27 14.07 12.04
CA TYR A 112 -25.28 13.59 11.10
C TYR A 112 -24.61 13.28 9.75
N LYS A 113 -25.16 12.34 9.00
CA LYS A 113 -24.69 12.11 7.62
C LYS A 113 -25.10 13.28 6.73
N GLY A 114 -24.11 14.02 6.20
CA GLY A 114 -24.31 15.16 5.31
C GLY A 114 -24.85 16.42 6.00
N ILE A 115 -25.41 17.34 5.20
CA ILE A 115 -26.01 18.59 5.67
C ILE A 115 -27.51 18.38 5.88
N LYS A 116 -27.94 18.35 7.14
CA LYS A 116 -29.32 18.09 7.52
C LYS A 116 -30.23 19.26 7.21
N GLN A 117 -29.76 20.48 7.42
CA GLN A 117 -30.50 21.71 7.22
C GLN A 117 -29.52 22.82 6.83
N HIS A 118 -29.89 23.69 5.88
CA HIS A 118 -29.07 24.83 5.50
C HIS A 118 -29.33 26.03 6.40
N PRO A 119 -28.30 26.87 6.67
CA PRO A 119 -28.47 28.09 7.45
C PRO A 119 -29.28 29.12 6.71
N ARG A 120 -29.81 30.11 7.47
CA ARG A 120 -30.50 31.28 6.91
C ARG A 120 -29.55 32.45 6.79
N LEU A 121 -29.88 33.44 5.99
CA LEU A 121 -29.18 34.73 5.98
C LEU A 121 -29.22 35.31 7.41
N GLY A 122 -28.09 35.83 7.87
CA GLY A 122 -27.93 36.36 9.22
C GLY A 122 -27.55 35.32 10.28
N SER A 123 -27.54 33.99 9.96
CA SER A 123 -27.02 32.97 10.87
C SER A 123 -25.61 33.31 11.35
N GLN A 124 -25.36 33.10 12.66
CA GLN A 124 -24.09 33.50 13.29
C GLN A 124 -22.99 32.47 12.99
N ILE A 125 -21.77 32.97 12.88
CA ILE A 125 -20.57 32.19 12.59
C ILE A 125 -19.59 32.33 13.75
N TYR A 126 -19.08 31.20 14.21
CA TYR A 126 -18.12 31.10 15.31
C TYR A 126 -16.84 30.40 14.84
N SER A 127 -15.67 30.93 15.21
CA SER A 127 -14.39 30.23 15.05
C SER A 127 -14.43 28.94 15.85
N ALA A 128 -14.17 27.81 15.21
CA ALA A 128 -14.26 26.51 15.87
C ALA A 128 -13.09 26.35 16.86
N HIS A 129 -13.42 25.88 18.08
CA HIS A 129 -12.40 25.53 19.04
C HIS A 129 -11.66 24.28 18.55
N PRO A 130 -10.29 24.28 18.44
CA PRO A 130 -9.51 23.14 17.91
C PRO A 130 -9.87 21.81 18.57
N TYR A 131 -10.08 21.82 19.86
CA TYR A 131 -10.49 20.67 20.65
C TYR A 131 -11.83 20.04 20.21
N LEU A 132 -12.85 20.87 19.87
CA LEU A 132 -14.12 20.39 19.37
C LEU A 132 -13.99 19.79 17.97
N VAL A 133 -13.16 20.41 17.12
CA VAL A 133 -12.86 19.87 15.77
C VAL A 133 -12.25 18.47 15.89
N ALA A 134 -11.30 18.27 16.81
CA ALA A 134 -10.71 16.95 17.05
C ALA A 134 -11.75 15.92 17.54
N ILE A 135 -12.63 16.30 18.48
CA ILE A 135 -13.71 15.41 18.97
C ILE A 135 -14.67 15.00 17.84
N ILE A 136 -15.06 15.94 16.98
CA ILE A 136 -15.95 15.68 15.85
C ILE A 136 -15.27 14.74 14.85
N ALA A 137 -14.00 14.99 14.53
CA ALA A 137 -13.20 14.15 13.63
C ALA A 137 -13.02 12.72 14.18
N GLU A 138 -12.81 12.61 15.49
CA GLU A 138 -12.71 11.34 16.20
C GLU A 138 -14.05 10.56 16.18
N GLY A 139 -15.18 11.24 16.09
CA GLY A 139 -16.53 10.61 16.09
C GLY A 139 -16.85 9.86 17.37
N LYS A 140 -16.41 10.38 18.52
CA LYS A 140 -16.42 9.74 19.85
C LYS A 140 -17.78 9.35 20.42
N GLN A 141 -18.85 9.67 19.74
CA GLN A 141 -20.20 9.57 20.31
C GLN A 141 -20.90 8.24 20.06
N ASP A 142 -20.30 7.42 19.17
CA ASP A 142 -20.76 6.07 18.89
C ASP A 142 -19.72 5.02 19.35
N GLU A 143 -18.89 5.36 20.38
CA GLU A 143 -17.80 4.51 20.87
C GLU A 143 -18.30 3.36 21.74
N GLU A 144 -17.86 2.16 21.44
CA GLU A 144 -18.01 1.00 22.30
C GLU A 144 -17.00 1.02 23.47
N PRO A 145 -17.37 0.53 24.66
CA PRO A 145 -16.45 0.43 25.78
C PRO A 145 -15.23 -0.46 25.44
N GLY A 146 -14.04 0.07 25.64
CA GLY A 146 -12.78 -0.67 25.38
C GLY A 146 -12.19 -0.46 23.99
N GLN A 147 -12.75 0.41 23.17
CA GLN A 147 -12.22 0.73 21.85
C GLN A 147 -10.82 1.35 21.91
N ILE A 148 -9.92 0.88 21.04
CA ILE A 148 -8.54 1.36 20.93
C ILE A 148 -8.51 2.68 20.17
N HIS A 149 -7.76 3.65 20.69
CA HIS A 149 -7.54 4.96 20.08
C HIS A 149 -6.07 5.15 19.78
N LEU A 150 -5.73 5.29 18.52
CA LEU A 150 -4.37 5.53 18.04
C LEU A 150 -4.13 7.04 17.95
N PRO A 151 -3.16 7.62 18.70
CA PRO A 151 -2.84 9.05 18.63
C PRO A 151 -2.06 9.37 17.34
N LEU A 152 -2.78 9.48 16.22
CA LEU A 152 -2.21 9.52 14.88
C LEU A 152 -1.54 10.85 14.52
N ALA A 153 -2.19 11.96 14.85
CA ALA A 153 -1.82 13.28 14.37
C ALA A 153 -2.19 14.38 15.36
N SER A 154 -1.90 15.63 15.05
CA SER A 154 -2.40 16.83 15.72
C SER A 154 -3.01 17.80 14.70
N LEU A 155 -3.67 18.83 15.17
CA LEU A 155 -4.17 19.90 14.29
C LEU A 155 -2.98 20.79 13.86
N PRO A 156 -2.89 21.25 12.58
CA PRO A 156 -1.76 22.05 12.11
C PRO A 156 -1.57 23.37 12.84
N HIS A 157 -2.68 24.01 13.24
CA HIS A 157 -2.66 25.30 13.92
C HIS A 157 -2.52 25.20 15.45
N ASP A 158 -2.69 23.99 16.01
CA ASP A 158 -2.54 23.72 17.45
C ASP A 158 -2.04 22.29 17.66
N GLU A 159 -0.72 22.12 17.65
CA GLU A 159 -0.07 20.81 17.80
C GLU A 159 -0.32 20.16 19.18
N SER A 160 -0.82 20.92 20.17
CA SER A 160 -1.18 20.40 21.48
C SER A 160 -2.44 19.52 21.42
N VAL A 161 -3.30 19.75 20.42
CA VAL A 161 -4.55 19.01 20.24
C VAL A 161 -4.31 17.77 19.39
N THR A 162 -4.23 16.62 20.06
CA THR A 162 -4.07 15.31 19.39
C THR A 162 -5.39 14.85 18.77
N VAL A 163 -5.31 14.38 17.54
CA VAL A 163 -6.37 13.68 16.81
C VAL A 163 -6.13 12.18 16.97
N HIS A 164 -7.09 11.49 17.57
CA HIS A 164 -7.08 10.04 17.73
C HIS A 164 -7.97 9.40 16.66
N VAL A 165 -7.53 8.25 16.17
CA VAL A 165 -8.29 7.48 15.18
C VAL A 165 -8.37 6.04 15.65
N THR A 166 -9.50 5.39 15.47
CA THR A 166 -9.62 3.96 15.79
C THR A 166 -9.04 3.09 14.69
N PRO A 167 -8.57 1.88 15.00
CA PRO A 167 -8.11 0.92 13.99
C PRO A 167 -9.15 0.66 12.90
N GLU A 168 -10.44 0.63 13.26
CA GLU A 168 -11.54 0.41 12.32
C GLU A 168 -11.62 1.53 11.28
N LYS A 169 -11.45 2.80 11.68
CA LYS A 169 -11.45 3.93 10.74
C LYS A 169 -10.24 3.92 9.80
N LEU A 170 -9.10 3.42 10.27
CA LEU A 170 -7.89 3.35 9.43
C LEU A 170 -7.85 2.10 8.55
N PHE A 171 -8.24 0.94 9.11
CA PHE A 171 -7.90 -0.36 8.55
C PHE A 171 -9.11 -1.22 8.16
N SER A 172 -10.35 -0.87 8.53
CA SER A 172 -11.53 -1.68 8.15
C SER A 172 -11.71 -1.80 6.62
N ARG A 173 -11.13 -0.88 5.91
CA ARG A 173 -10.90 -0.91 4.45
C ARG A 173 -9.41 -0.74 4.21
N HIS A 174 -8.95 -0.95 2.97
CA HIS A 174 -7.55 -0.69 2.65
C HIS A 174 -7.20 0.79 2.88
N CYS A 175 -5.95 1.06 3.25
CA CYS A 175 -5.44 2.41 3.49
C CYS A 175 -4.31 2.75 2.50
N ALA A 176 -4.22 4.01 2.06
CA ALA A 176 -3.08 4.48 1.29
C ALA A 176 -2.46 5.74 1.88
N ILE A 177 -1.14 5.78 1.89
CA ILE A 177 -0.31 6.91 2.28
C ILE A 177 0.35 7.44 1.01
N LEU A 178 -0.13 8.59 0.53
CA LEU A 178 0.27 9.16 -0.74
C LEU A 178 1.07 10.45 -0.52
N GLY A 179 2.04 10.75 -1.37
CA GLY A 179 2.76 12.02 -1.27
C GLY A 179 4.09 12.02 -2.00
N ALA A 180 4.57 13.19 -2.39
CA ALA A 180 5.87 13.35 -3.03
C ALA A 180 7.04 12.97 -2.11
N THR A 181 8.23 12.79 -2.68
CA THR A 181 9.47 12.56 -1.94
C THR A 181 9.71 13.70 -0.94
N GLY A 182 10.07 13.35 0.30
CA GLY A 182 10.28 14.34 1.39
C GLY A 182 8.99 14.89 2.00
N GLY A 183 7.80 14.48 1.55
CA GLY A 183 6.51 14.93 2.09
C GLY A 183 6.17 14.39 3.48
N GLY A 184 6.79 13.28 3.91
CA GLY A 184 6.55 12.67 5.22
C GLY A 184 5.93 11.26 5.18
N LYS A 185 5.81 10.62 4.00
CA LYS A 185 5.21 9.28 3.84
C LYS A 185 5.83 8.23 4.77
N SER A 186 7.16 8.00 4.68
CA SER A 186 7.85 6.99 5.49
C SER A 186 7.70 7.27 6.98
N TYR A 187 7.70 8.54 7.40
CA TYR A 187 7.44 8.93 8.79
C TYR A 187 6.02 8.59 9.22
N SER A 188 5.02 8.85 8.38
CA SER A 188 3.62 8.51 8.67
C SER A 188 3.40 7.00 8.72
N MET A 189 4.01 6.26 7.79
CA MET A 189 3.96 4.79 7.78
C MET A 189 4.60 4.21 9.05
N THR A 190 5.81 4.70 9.41
CA THR A 190 6.50 4.30 10.64
C THR A 190 5.66 4.59 11.88
N ASN A 191 5.05 5.80 11.98
CA ASN A 191 4.17 6.15 13.09
C ASN A 191 2.98 5.18 13.19
N ILE A 192 2.32 4.87 12.08
CA ILE A 192 1.19 3.94 12.07
C ILE A 192 1.63 2.55 12.50
N ILE A 193 2.76 2.04 12.00
CA ILE A 193 3.30 0.73 12.40
C ILE A 193 3.61 0.71 13.90
N GLU A 194 4.24 1.75 14.46
CA GLU A 194 4.48 1.86 15.90
C GLU A 194 3.18 1.84 16.72
N GLN A 195 2.12 2.48 16.23
CA GLN A 195 0.81 2.43 16.90
C GLN A 195 0.21 1.03 16.84
N VAL A 196 0.36 0.31 15.72
CA VAL A 196 -0.08 -1.08 15.57
C VAL A 196 0.68 -1.98 16.53
N ILE A 197 2.02 -1.85 16.63
CA ILE A 197 2.85 -2.59 17.59
C ILE A 197 2.38 -2.33 19.03
N LYS A 198 2.19 -1.07 19.41
CA LYS A 198 1.74 -0.67 20.76
C LYS A 198 0.34 -1.18 21.09
N ALA A 199 -0.52 -1.30 20.10
CA ALA A 199 -1.88 -1.82 20.24
C ALA A 199 -1.95 -3.36 20.24
N GLY A 200 -0.81 -4.06 20.01
CA GLY A 200 -0.79 -5.52 19.88
C GLY A 200 -1.38 -6.04 18.57
N GLY A 201 -1.48 -5.21 17.54
CA GLY A 201 -2.01 -5.57 16.23
C GLY A 201 -1.04 -6.46 15.45
N LYS A 202 -1.58 -7.34 14.59
CA LYS A 202 -0.81 -8.27 13.77
C LYS A 202 -0.51 -7.68 12.38
N ALA A 203 0.79 -7.63 12.00
CA ALA A 203 1.18 -7.01 10.74
C ALA A 203 2.41 -7.64 10.09
N ILE A 204 2.44 -7.59 8.75
CA ILE A 204 3.63 -7.89 7.93
C ILE A 204 4.03 -6.61 7.20
N ILE A 205 5.32 -6.27 7.25
CA ILE A 205 5.89 -5.11 6.56
C ILE A 205 6.72 -5.64 5.39
N ILE A 206 6.34 -5.30 4.17
CA ILE A 206 7.12 -5.54 2.95
C ILE A 206 7.97 -4.29 2.73
N ASP A 207 9.26 -4.41 3.00
CA ASP A 207 10.24 -3.32 2.99
C ASP A 207 11.24 -3.47 1.83
N PRO A 208 10.97 -2.89 0.66
CA PRO A 208 11.85 -3.01 -0.49
C PRO A 208 13.07 -2.08 -0.42
N THR A 209 13.11 -1.15 0.51
CA THR A 209 14.14 -0.11 0.64
C THR A 209 15.05 -0.28 1.85
N GLY A 210 14.63 -1.08 2.84
CA GLY A 210 15.36 -1.27 4.09
C GLY A 210 15.17 -0.13 5.09
N GLU A 211 14.19 0.77 4.90
CA GLU A 211 14.00 1.97 5.72
C GLU A 211 13.43 1.70 7.12
N TYR A 212 12.77 0.54 7.33
CA TYR A 212 12.00 0.25 8.55
C TYR A 212 12.75 -0.59 9.59
N GLU A 213 14.07 -0.63 9.52
CA GLU A 213 14.91 -1.41 10.43
C GLU A 213 14.78 -0.99 11.91
N SER A 214 14.56 0.30 12.17
CA SER A 214 14.51 0.87 13.51
C SER A 214 13.26 0.53 14.33
N LEU A 215 12.28 -0.17 13.74
CA LEU A 215 10.96 -0.41 14.35
C LEU A 215 10.94 -1.38 15.53
N GLY A 216 12.04 -2.10 15.81
CA GLY A 216 12.09 -3.05 16.93
C GLY A 216 11.15 -4.26 16.79
N CYS A 217 10.83 -4.66 15.55
CA CYS A 217 10.08 -5.88 15.22
C CYS A 217 11.00 -6.97 14.65
N ASP A 218 10.49 -8.20 14.55
CA ASP A 218 11.23 -9.31 13.98
C ASP A 218 11.53 -9.04 12.51
N SER A 219 12.82 -8.93 12.18
CA SER A 219 13.30 -8.64 10.83
C SER A 219 13.88 -9.89 10.18
N TYR A 220 13.39 -10.21 9.00
CA TYR A 220 13.87 -11.28 8.14
C TYR A 220 14.32 -10.73 6.79
N TYR A 221 15.35 -11.36 6.23
CA TYR A 221 16.04 -10.89 5.05
C TYR A 221 15.94 -11.90 3.91
N VAL A 222 15.59 -11.45 2.73
CA VAL A 222 15.61 -12.26 1.51
C VAL A 222 16.79 -11.80 0.64
N GLY A 223 17.56 -12.74 0.13
CA GLY A 223 18.77 -12.44 -0.63
C GLY A 223 20.04 -12.40 0.22
N ASN A 224 21.13 -11.86 -0.34
CA ASN A 224 22.45 -11.82 0.30
C ASN A 224 22.64 -10.56 1.14
N HIS A 225 21.83 -10.40 2.18
CA HIS A 225 21.91 -9.22 3.04
C HIS A 225 23.05 -9.34 4.07
N ALA A 226 23.87 -8.28 4.22
CA ALA A 226 25.03 -8.28 5.12
C ALA A 226 24.67 -8.50 6.61
N LYS A 227 23.43 -8.20 7.01
CA LYS A 227 22.93 -8.41 8.40
C LYS A 227 22.18 -9.73 8.56
N ALA A 228 22.05 -10.52 7.50
CA ALA A 228 21.37 -11.81 7.58
C ALA A 228 22.21 -12.81 8.36
N THR A 229 21.53 -13.60 9.18
CA THR A 229 22.07 -14.75 9.91
C THR A 229 21.26 -16.00 9.51
N PRO A 230 21.75 -17.20 9.76
CA PRO A 230 20.98 -18.42 9.44
C PRO A 230 19.58 -18.47 10.09
N PHE A 231 19.34 -17.69 11.15
CA PHE A 231 18.06 -17.68 11.86
C PHE A 231 17.03 -16.72 11.24
N ASN A 232 17.47 -15.68 10.52
CA ASN A 232 16.61 -14.66 9.95
C ASN A 232 16.80 -14.46 8.43
N GLN A 233 17.66 -15.27 7.80
CA GLN A 233 17.76 -15.34 6.35
C GLN A 233 16.67 -16.25 5.81
N LEU A 234 16.03 -15.82 4.73
CA LEU A 234 14.94 -16.56 4.07
C LEU A 234 15.28 -16.92 2.65
N THR A 235 14.74 -18.03 2.22
CA THR A 235 14.68 -18.45 0.82
C THR A 235 13.24 -18.48 0.33
N PHE A 236 13.07 -18.37 -0.99
CA PHE A 236 11.80 -18.65 -1.65
C PHE A 236 12.10 -19.56 -2.84
N PRO A 237 12.04 -20.88 -2.66
CA PRO A 237 12.40 -21.83 -3.69
C PRO A 237 11.59 -21.68 -4.96
N HIS A 238 12.24 -21.79 -6.13
CA HIS A 238 11.60 -21.62 -7.44
C HIS A 238 10.42 -22.56 -7.67
N TRP A 239 10.39 -23.73 -7.08
CA TRP A 239 9.26 -24.67 -7.20
C TRP A 239 8.02 -24.29 -6.38
N GLN A 240 8.12 -23.26 -5.53
CA GLN A 240 6.99 -22.68 -4.80
C GLN A 240 6.35 -21.49 -5.54
N PHE A 241 6.95 -21.05 -6.64
CA PHE A 241 6.33 -20.09 -7.55
C PHE A 241 5.32 -20.82 -8.47
N THR A 242 4.34 -20.07 -8.95
CA THR A 242 3.41 -20.60 -9.96
C THR A 242 4.08 -20.66 -11.34
N ASP A 243 3.48 -21.45 -12.24
CA ASP A 243 3.95 -21.50 -13.64
C ASP A 243 3.93 -20.11 -14.30
N SER A 244 2.94 -19.28 -13.95
CA SER A 244 2.89 -17.88 -14.41
C SER A 244 4.07 -17.05 -13.94
N ASP A 245 4.53 -17.23 -12.69
CA ASP A 245 5.71 -16.52 -12.16
C ASP A 245 6.99 -16.98 -12.84
N ILE A 246 7.14 -18.30 -13.03
CA ILE A 246 8.30 -18.88 -13.74
C ILE A 246 8.33 -18.39 -15.18
N ARG A 247 7.18 -18.33 -15.85
CA ARG A 247 7.08 -17.73 -17.19
C ARG A 247 7.42 -16.23 -17.18
N ALA A 248 6.94 -15.48 -16.19
CA ALA A 248 7.26 -14.07 -16.04
C ALA A 248 8.76 -13.84 -15.79
N PHE A 249 9.40 -14.73 -15.03
CA PHE A 249 10.82 -14.72 -14.74
C PHE A 249 11.68 -15.08 -15.97
N LEU A 250 11.36 -16.19 -16.64
CA LEU A 250 12.12 -16.72 -17.76
C LEU A 250 11.73 -16.12 -19.12
N ARG A 251 10.56 -15.51 -19.25
CA ARG A 251 10.03 -14.89 -20.48
C ARG A 251 10.18 -15.75 -21.72
N PRO A 252 9.65 -16.99 -21.73
CA PRO A 252 9.67 -17.84 -22.92
C PRO A 252 8.73 -17.28 -23.99
N SER A 253 9.06 -17.44 -25.28
CA SER A 253 8.11 -17.17 -26.36
C SER A 253 6.92 -18.13 -26.27
N ALA A 254 5.70 -17.61 -26.49
CA ALA A 254 4.46 -18.36 -26.22
C ALA A 254 4.30 -19.64 -27.05
N GLN A 255 4.71 -19.59 -28.33
CA GLN A 255 4.44 -20.69 -29.27
C GLN A 255 5.49 -21.81 -29.27
N SER A 256 6.78 -21.47 -29.14
CA SER A 256 7.87 -22.43 -29.28
C SER A 256 8.55 -22.79 -27.97
N GLN A 257 8.83 -21.79 -27.12
CA GLN A 257 9.65 -21.98 -25.92
C GLN A 257 8.84 -22.38 -24.69
N ALA A 258 7.64 -21.78 -24.48
CA ALA A 258 6.83 -22.06 -23.30
C ALA A 258 6.41 -23.54 -23.19
N PRO A 259 5.93 -24.21 -24.26
CA PRO A 259 5.60 -25.63 -24.17
C PRO A 259 6.80 -26.51 -23.82
N LYS A 260 8.00 -26.20 -24.34
CA LYS A 260 9.22 -26.94 -24.05
C LYS A 260 9.72 -26.71 -22.63
N LEU A 261 9.58 -25.47 -22.11
CA LEU A 261 9.89 -25.16 -20.72
C LEU A 261 8.97 -25.93 -19.75
N GLU A 262 7.67 -25.95 -20.01
CA GLU A 262 6.70 -26.67 -19.18
C GLU A 262 6.98 -28.19 -19.17
N ALA A 263 7.18 -28.76 -20.35
CA ALA A 263 7.55 -30.17 -20.46
C ALA A 263 8.88 -30.47 -19.72
N ALA A 264 9.86 -29.55 -19.76
CA ALA A 264 11.13 -29.73 -19.06
C ALA A 264 10.95 -29.69 -17.54
N ILE A 265 10.13 -28.76 -17.03
CA ILE A 265 9.81 -28.68 -15.59
C ILE A 265 9.09 -29.95 -15.13
N GLU A 266 8.09 -30.42 -15.90
CA GLU A 266 7.35 -31.64 -15.61
C GLU A 266 8.29 -32.85 -15.59
N SER A 267 9.15 -33.00 -16.59
CA SER A 267 10.14 -34.07 -16.66
C SER A 267 11.11 -34.03 -15.47
N GLN A 268 11.56 -32.86 -15.05
CA GLN A 268 12.44 -32.73 -13.87
C GLN A 268 11.74 -33.08 -12.55
N LYS A 269 10.44 -32.80 -12.40
CA LYS A 269 9.64 -33.25 -11.26
C LYS A 269 9.55 -34.79 -11.22
N ILE A 270 9.30 -35.40 -12.36
CA ILE A 270 9.29 -36.86 -12.50
C ILE A 270 10.65 -37.46 -12.16
N VAL A 271 11.74 -36.87 -12.69
CA VAL A 271 13.10 -37.33 -12.40
C VAL A 271 13.38 -37.35 -10.89
N LEU A 272 13.07 -36.30 -10.18
CA LEU A 272 13.32 -36.24 -8.72
C LEU A 272 12.48 -37.25 -7.93
N GLN A 273 11.26 -37.54 -8.38
CA GLN A 273 10.37 -38.50 -7.73
C GLN A 273 10.82 -39.96 -7.97
N PHE A 274 11.33 -40.29 -9.16
CA PHE A 274 11.58 -41.66 -9.56
C PHE A 274 13.06 -42.06 -9.60
N TRP A 275 14.00 -41.10 -9.48
CA TRP A 275 15.45 -41.35 -9.60
C TRP A 275 15.95 -42.55 -8.75
N GLN A 276 15.45 -42.69 -7.54
CA GLN A 276 15.89 -43.75 -6.61
C GLN A 276 15.07 -45.05 -6.74
N GLN A 277 14.03 -45.05 -7.53
CA GLN A 277 13.15 -46.22 -7.71
C GLN A 277 13.70 -47.11 -8.80
N GLN A 278 13.64 -48.41 -8.59
CA GLN A 278 13.97 -49.41 -9.62
C GLN A 278 12.72 -49.77 -10.45
N ASN A 279 12.91 -50.13 -11.72
CA ASN A 279 11.86 -50.63 -12.62
C ASN A 279 10.77 -49.64 -13.03
N HIS A 280 11.07 -48.33 -13.11
CA HIS A 280 10.11 -47.34 -13.59
C HIS A 280 10.02 -47.23 -15.13
N GLY A 281 10.96 -47.85 -15.86
CA GLY A 281 10.98 -47.84 -17.35
C GLY A 281 11.32 -46.47 -17.98
N LEU A 282 11.75 -45.50 -17.19
CA LEU A 282 12.19 -44.18 -17.66
C LEU A 282 13.69 -44.17 -17.95
N ASP A 283 14.11 -43.51 -19.04
CA ASP A 283 15.52 -43.33 -19.37
C ASP A 283 16.05 -42.03 -18.68
N ILE A 284 16.52 -42.19 -17.45
CA ILE A 284 17.10 -41.09 -16.63
C ILE A 284 18.62 -41.29 -16.57
N ASN A 285 19.37 -40.30 -17.05
CA ASN A 285 20.82 -40.37 -17.05
C ASN A 285 21.46 -39.93 -15.70
N ALA A 286 22.77 -40.15 -15.55
CA ALA A 286 23.54 -39.81 -14.33
C ALA A 286 23.50 -38.30 -13.97
N ASN A 287 23.14 -37.42 -14.87
CA ASN A 287 22.98 -35.99 -14.65
C ASN A 287 21.55 -35.59 -14.27
N TYR A 288 20.68 -36.51 -13.88
CA TYR A 288 19.28 -36.27 -13.55
C TYR A 288 18.50 -35.65 -14.70
N LEU A 289 18.70 -36.11 -15.92
CA LEU A 289 17.97 -35.70 -17.12
C LEU A 289 17.18 -36.87 -17.67
N LEU A 290 15.92 -36.62 -17.98
CA LEU A 290 15.05 -37.57 -18.68
C LEU A 290 15.31 -37.48 -20.18
N ASN A 291 15.68 -38.60 -20.81
CA ASN A 291 15.80 -38.71 -22.27
C ASN A 291 14.48 -39.19 -22.88
N LYS A 292 13.93 -38.47 -23.86
CA LYS A 292 12.72 -38.82 -24.59
C LYS A 292 13.02 -39.36 -26.00
N SER A 293 14.20 -39.08 -26.56
CA SER A 293 14.51 -39.45 -27.95
C SER A 293 14.45 -40.98 -28.16
N GLY A 294 13.53 -41.45 -29.00
CA GLY A 294 13.34 -42.85 -29.31
C GLY A 294 12.69 -43.68 -28.20
N GLN A 295 12.31 -43.09 -27.08
CA GLN A 295 11.76 -43.79 -25.91
C GLN A 295 10.24 -43.97 -26.01
N ALA A 296 9.71 -45.03 -25.36
CA ALA A 296 8.29 -45.28 -25.23
C ALA A 296 7.63 -44.19 -24.34
N LYS A 297 6.42 -43.78 -24.71
CA LYS A 297 5.65 -42.77 -23.96
C LYS A 297 4.97 -43.34 -22.71
N ALA A 298 4.56 -44.61 -22.75
CA ALA A 298 3.78 -45.24 -21.69
C ALA A 298 4.41 -45.14 -20.28
N PRO A 299 5.74 -45.36 -20.07
CA PRO A 299 6.34 -45.19 -18.76
C PRO A 299 6.26 -43.74 -18.23
N TYR A 300 6.42 -42.77 -19.10
CA TYR A 300 6.30 -41.34 -18.73
C TYR A 300 4.86 -40.98 -18.34
N GLU A 301 3.89 -41.39 -19.13
CA GLU A 301 2.47 -41.18 -18.88
C GLU A 301 2.02 -41.85 -17.56
N ALA A 302 2.53 -43.05 -17.29
CA ALA A 302 2.27 -43.75 -16.04
C ALA A 302 2.87 -43.01 -14.83
N ALA A 303 4.11 -42.50 -14.96
CA ALA A 303 4.76 -41.70 -13.92
C ALA A 303 3.97 -40.41 -13.64
N LEU A 304 3.54 -39.74 -14.70
CA LEU A 304 2.74 -38.52 -14.61
C LEU A 304 1.41 -38.76 -13.88
N LEU A 305 0.70 -39.80 -14.26
CA LEU A 305 -0.56 -40.20 -13.63
C LEU A 305 -0.38 -40.58 -12.16
N SER A 306 0.73 -41.23 -11.80
CA SER A 306 1.01 -41.59 -10.41
C SER A 306 1.29 -40.40 -9.50
N MET A 307 1.85 -39.31 -10.02
CA MET A 307 2.10 -38.10 -9.29
C MET A 307 0.83 -37.26 -9.03
N ASN A 308 -0.19 -37.42 -9.89
CA ASN A 308 -1.50 -36.78 -9.74
C ASN A 308 -1.38 -35.26 -9.38
N SER A 309 -2.14 -34.81 -8.37
CA SER A 309 -2.10 -33.41 -7.94
C SER A 309 -0.77 -32.98 -7.27
N SER A 310 0.04 -33.93 -6.78
CA SER A 310 1.32 -33.63 -6.14
C SER A 310 2.37 -33.05 -7.10
N ILE A 311 2.22 -33.26 -8.40
CA ILE A 311 3.16 -32.75 -9.40
C ILE A 311 3.21 -31.22 -9.42
N GLN A 312 2.13 -30.54 -9.05
CA GLN A 312 2.09 -29.07 -9.09
C GLN A 312 3.08 -28.44 -8.11
N THR A 313 3.24 -29.03 -6.93
CA THR A 313 4.11 -28.52 -5.87
C THR A 313 5.41 -29.30 -5.71
N ALA A 314 5.65 -30.32 -6.55
CA ALA A 314 6.85 -31.11 -6.50
C ALA A 314 8.10 -30.27 -6.81
N PRO A 315 9.20 -30.45 -6.06
CA PRO A 315 10.46 -29.77 -6.35
C PRO A 315 11.06 -30.22 -7.69
N TRP A 316 11.89 -29.37 -8.27
CA TRP A 316 12.63 -29.65 -9.50
C TRP A 316 13.97 -28.89 -9.49
N MET A 317 14.94 -29.30 -10.32
CA MET A 317 16.27 -28.72 -10.33
C MET A 317 16.38 -27.62 -11.39
N PHE A 318 16.42 -26.36 -10.97
CA PHE A 318 16.55 -25.21 -11.90
C PHE A 318 17.79 -25.33 -12.82
N LYS A 319 18.93 -25.76 -12.29
CA LYS A 319 20.19 -25.92 -13.04
C LYS A 319 20.08 -26.89 -14.21
N ASN A 320 19.18 -27.86 -14.12
CA ASN A 320 19.03 -28.91 -15.13
C ASN A 320 18.03 -28.52 -16.24
N ILE A 321 17.21 -27.48 -16.04
CA ILE A 321 16.13 -27.12 -16.98
C ILE A 321 16.68 -26.79 -18.37
N ALA A 322 17.81 -26.09 -18.46
CA ALA A 322 18.41 -25.73 -19.76
C ALA A 322 18.71 -26.96 -20.62
N ASP A 323 19.30 -27.99 -20.00
CA ASP A 323 19.66 -29.22 -20.69
C ASP A 323 18.44 -30.16 -20.86
N GLN A 324 17.50 -30.14 -19.93
CA GLN A 324 16.23 -30.85 -20.07
C GLN A 324 15.39 -30.30 -21.24
N ILE A 325 15.37 -28.98 -21.49
CA ILE A 325 14.69 -28.40 -22.66
C ILE A 325 15.25 -29.00 -23.96
N VAL A 326 16.54 -29.26 -24.04
CA VAL A 326 17.14 -29.90 -25.20
C VAL A 326 16.58 -31.33 -25.39
N ASN A 327 16.41 -32.08 -24.29
CA ASN A 327 15.83 -33.45 -24.33
C ASN A 327 14.32 -33.46 -24.61
N GLU A 328 13.62 -32.32 -24.40
CA GLU A 328 12.20 -32.15 -24.77
C GLU A 328 12.03 -31.81 -26.26
N CYS A 329 13.09 -31.41 -26.96
CA CYS A 329 13.06 -31.11 -28.39
C CYS A 329 13.17 -32.37 -29.22
N VAL A 330 12.10 -33.19 -29.22
CA VAL A 330 11.97 -34.45 -29.98
C VAL A 330 10.72 -34.40 -30.86
N TRP A 331 10.75 -35.18 -31.95
CA TRP A 331 9.57 -35.34 -32.78
C TRP A 331 8.45 -36.04 -32.00
N PRO A 332 7.17 -35.61 -32.15
CA PRO A 332 6.06 -36.18 -31.38
C PRO A 332 5.81 -37.65 -31.60
N ASN A 333 6.17 -38.17 -32.77
CA ASN A 333 6.01 -39.58 -33.10
C ASN A 333 7.34 -40.17 -33.64
N GLY A 334 7.63 -41.40 -33.25
CA GLY A 334 8.71 -42.17 -33.82
C GLY A 334 8.35 -42.78 -35.17
N GLY A 335 9.22 -43.65 -35.70
CA GLY A 335 9.05 -44.23 -37.03
C GLY A 335 9.52 -43.30 -38.14
N ASN A 336 8.91 -43.39 -39.31
CA ASN A 336 9.21 -42.54 -40.46
C ASN A 336 7.95 -41.84 -40.96
N ALA A 337 8.09 -40.92 -41.94
CA ALA A 337 6.99 -40.13 -42.45
C ALA A 337 5.84 -40.96 -43.03
N ASN A 338 6.14 -42.16 -43.56
CA ASN A 338 5.15 -43.08 -44.17
C ASN A 338 4.51 -44.04 -43.15
N ASN A 339 5.18 -44.25 -42.01
CA ASN A 339 4.69 -45.14 -40.94
C ASN A 339 5.05 -44.55 -39.56
N PRO A 340 4.31 -43.49 -39.12
CA PRO A 340 4.56 -42.88 -37.84
C PRO A 340 4.12 -43.82 -36.70
N ASN A 341 4.95 -43.93 -35.66
CA ASN A 341 4.61 -44.65 -34.43
C ASN A 341 4.27 -43.67 -33.30
N PRO A 342 2.98 -43.55 -32.91
CA PRO A 342 2.55 -42.62 -31.89
C PRO A 342 2.89 -43.07 -30.45
N THR A 343 3.29 -44.33 -30.23
CA THR A 343 3.59 -44.89 -28.91
C THR A 343 5.00 -44.58 -28.41
N ILE A 344 5.86 -44.05 -29.29
CA ILE A 344 7.22 -43.65 -28.97
C ILE A 344 7.47 -42.20 -29.44
N TRP A 345 8.36 -41.51 -28.77
CA TRP A 345 8.87 -40.23 -29.29
C TRP A 345 9.82 -40.49 -30.47
N GLY A 346 9.87 -39.56 -31.39
CA GLY A 346 10.84 -39.59 -32.47
C GLY A 346 12.22 -39.17 -32.04
N GLY A 347 13.10 -39.04 -33.01
CA GLY A 347 14.45 -38.51 -32.79
C GLY A 347 14.44 -37.02 -32.42
N ARG A 348 15.63 -36.48 -32.14
CA ARG A 348 15.86 -35.06 -31.80
C ARG A 348 15.38 -34.13 -32.93
N ALA A 349 14.65 -33.10 -32.57
CA ALA A 349 14.17 -32.04 -33.45
C ALA A 349 15.09 -30.80 -33.36
N ASP A 350 16.14 -30.74 -34.19
CA ASP A 350 17.15 -29.68 -34.10
C ASP A 350 16.59 -28.28 -34.36
N ASN A 351 15.56 -28.13 -35.16
CA ASN A 351 14.86 -26.86 -35.35
C ASN A 351 14.23 -26.34 -34.03
N ASP A 352 13.60 -27.24 -33.26
CA ASP A 352 13.04 -26.88 -31.95
C ASP A 352 14.13 -26.44 -30.97
N VAL A 353 15.28 -27.13 -30.99
CA VAL A 353 16.44 -26.72 -30.20
C VAL A 353 16.90 -25.30 -30.60
N GLY A 354 16.97 -25.03 -31.92
CA GLY A 354 17.31 -23.72 -32.47
C GLY A 354 16.39 -22.62 -31.95
N HIS A 355 15.07 -22.87 -31.89
CA HIS A 355 14.09 -21.93 -31.34
C HIS A 355 14.24 -21.70 -29.84
N CYS A 356 14.79 -22.66 -29.09
CA CYS A 356 14.98 -22.58 -27.64
C CYS A 356 16.33 -21.98 -27.20
N LEU A 357 17.30 -21.75 -28.09
CA LEU A 357 18.65 -21.32 -27.74
C LEU A 357 18.69 -20.08 -26.84
N ASN A 358 17.90 -19.06 -27.13
CA ASN A 358 17.85 -17.82 -26.33
C ASN A 358 17.31 -18.09 -24.91
N LEU A 359 16.32 -18.96 -24.75
CA LEU A 359 15.80 -19.35 -23.45
C LEU A 359 16.83 -20.16 -22.67
N ILE A 360 17.48 -21.13 -23.31
CA ILE A 360 18.55 -21.97 -22.75
C ILE A 360 19.69 -21.09 -22.24
N ALA A 361 20.17 -20.13 -23.06
CA ALA A 361 21.23 -19.20 -22.68
C ALA A 361 20.83 -18.36 -21.46
N ARG A 362 19.58 -17.87 -21.40
CA ARG A 362 19.06 -17.10 -20.28
C ARG A 362 19.01 -17.94 -18.99
N ILE A 363 18.50 -19.17 -19.06
CA ILE A 363 18.45 -20.07 -17.91
C ILE A 363 19.87 -20.35 -17.38
N LYS A 364 20.83 -20.62 -18.26
CA LYS A 364 22.23 -20.84 -17.87
C LYS A 364 22.85 -19.60 -17.23
N ALA A 365 22.58 -18.40 -17.74
CA ALA A 365 23.01 -17.15 -17.14
C ALA A 365 22.45 -16.96 -15.73
N TYR A 366 21.15 -17.19 -15.55
CA TYR A 366 20.51 -17.08 -14.24
C TYR A 366 20.99 -18.14 -13.26
N SER A 367 21.19 -19.39 -13.69
CA SER A 367 21.74 -20.48 -12.86
C SER A 367 23.10 -20.14 -12.25
N ASN A 368 23.90 -19.31 -12.92
CA ASN A 368 25.22 -18.90 -12.46
C ASN A 368 25.19 -17.55 -11.69
N ASN A 369 24.03 -16.91 -11.52
CA ASN A 369 23.94 -15.62 -10.85
C ASN A 369 23.85 -15.80 -9.33
N PRO A 370 24.86 -15.37 -8.55
CA PRO A 370 24.86 -15.53 -7.09
C PRO A 370 23.74 -14.76 -6.40
N ASN A 371 23.26 -13.67 -7.01
CA ASN A 371 22.19 -12.85 -6.44
C ASN A 371 20.80 -13.49 -6.52
N LEU A 372 20.65 -14.57 -7.30
CA LEU A 372 19.40 -15.31 -7.45
C LEU A 372 19.38 -16.63 -6.67
N LYS A 373 20.45 -16.96 -5.91
CA LYS A 373 20.54 -18.22 -5.16
C LYS A 373 19.38 -18.45 -4.18
N TRP A 374 18.89 -17.41 -3.53
CA TRP A 374 17.77 -17.49 -2.61
C TRP A 374 16.51 -18.10 -3.24
N MET A 375 16.42 -18.11 -4.57
CA MET A 375 15.31 -18.64 -5.35
C MET A 375 15.69 -19.92 -6.11
N ILE A 376 16.80 -19.90 -6.88
CA ILE A 376 17.13 -20.94 -7.86
C ILE A 376 17.97 -22.09 -7.30
N ASP A 377 18.75 -21.83 -6.26
CA ASP A 377 19.60 -22.82 -5.56
C ASP A 377 19.53 -22.56 -4.04
N PRO A 378 18.33 -22.64 -3.45
CA PRO A 378 18.13 -22.31 -2.04
C PRO A 378 18.85 -23.30 -1.12
N ASP A 379 19.42 -22.80 -0.02
CA ASP A 379 19.96 -23.64 1.03
C ASP A 379 18.83 -24.30 1.82
N ASP A 380 18.77 -25.63 1.81
CA ASP A 380 17.73 -26.42 2.49
C ASP A 380 17.74 -26.26 4.02
N LYS A 381 18.81 -25.71 4.59
CA LYS A 381 18.92 -25.41 6.02
C LYS A 381 18.21 -24.11 6.41
N LEU A 382 17.96 -23.24 5.46
CA LEU A 382 17.28 -21.96 5.70
C LEU A 382 15.77 -22.14 5.70
N LYS A 383 15.10 -21.34 6.51
CA LYS A 383 13.64 -21.28 6.51
C LYS A 383 13.12 -20.70 5.20
N THR A 384 12.07 -21.27 4.65
CA THR A 384 11.42 -20.69 3.47
C THR A 384 10.43 -19.60 3.89
N LEU A 385 10.29 -18.57 3.06
CA LEU A 385 9.37 -17.47 3.33
C LEU A 385 7.90 -17.92 3.40
N PRO A 386 7.40 -18.85 2.54
CA PRO A 386 6.06 -19.41 2.69
C PRO A 386 5.83 -20.10 4.04
N ASN A 387 6.80 -20.86 4.54
CA ASN A 387 6.70 -21.50 5.86
C ASN A 387 6.71 -20.46 7.00
N LEU A 388 7.51 -19.39 6.87
CA LEU A 388 7.47 -18.28 7.82
C LEU A 388 6.09 -17.63 7.89
N ILE A 389 5.44 -17.41 6.73
CA ILE A 389 4.08 -16.84 6.67
C ILE A 389 3.08 -17.78 7.34
N ASP A 390 3.16 -19.09 7.08
CA ASP A 390 2.26 -20.07 7.71
C ASP A 390 2.41 -20.07 9.23
N ASP A 391 3.66 -20.10 9.74
CA ASP A 391 3.95 -20.05 11.17
C ASP A 391 3.47 -18.73 11.78
N PHE A 392 3.74 -17.61 11.13
CA PHE A 392 3.33 -16.29 11.59
C PHE A 392 1.81 -16.15 11.65
N CYS A 393 1.08 -16.66 10.68
CA CYS A 393 -0.38 -16.61 10.64
C CYS A 393 -1.05 -17.65 11.54
N SER A 394 -0.28 -18.60 12.08
CA SER A 394 -0.79 -19.60 13.02
C SER A 394 -1.32 -18.93 14.30
N PRO A 395 -2.40 -19.47 14.92
CA PRO A 395 -2.93 -18.98 16.21
C PRO A 395 -1.93 -19.06 17.37
N ILE A 396 -0.90 -19.91 17.27
CA ILE A 396 0.10 -20.14 18.32
C ILE A 396 1.23 -19.10 18.25
N SER A 397 1.34 -18.34 17.17
CA SER A 397 2.41 -17.34 17.00
C SER A 397 2.31 -16.24 18.05
N SER A 398 3.41 -16.07 18.83
CA SER A 398 3.55 -14.96 19.80
C SER A 398 3.98 -13.64 19.16
N ASN A 399 4.43 -13.67 17.91
CA ASN A 399 4.96 -12.51 17.21
C ASN A 399 3.81 -11.73 16.56
N ASN A 400 3.78 -10.42 16.80
CA ASN A 400 2.71 -9.58 16.30
C ASN A 400 3.10 -8.81 15.03
N VAL A 401 4.37 -8.45 14.86
CA VAL A 401 4.82 -7.68 13.68
C VAL A 401 6.08 -8.29 13.09
N LEU A 402 6.02 -8.55 11.79
CA LEU A 402 7.07 -9.17 11.00
C LEU A 402 7.52 -8.19 9.90
N ARG A 403 8.83 -7.93 9.80
CA ARG A 403 9.42 -7.15 8.70
C ARG A 403 10.14 -8.08 7.73
N LEU A 404 9.79 -7.99 6.46
CA LEU A 404 10.45 -8.65 5.34
C LEU A 404 11.31 -7.62 4.60
N ASP A 405 12.61 -7.67 4.82
CA ASP A 405 13.58 -6.83 4.11
C ASP A 405 13.90 -7.44 2.75
N LEU A 406 13.56 -6.72 1.69
CA LEU A 406 13.79 -7.09 0.31
C LEU A 406 14.82 -6.17 -0.39
N SER A 407 15.55 -5.35 0.37
CA SER A 407 16.45 -4.33 -0.20
C SER A 407 17.56 -4.94 -1.05
N GLU A 408 18.04 -6.14 -0.71
CA GLU A 408 19.08 -6.87 -1.44
C GLU A 408 18.52 -7.85 -2.51
N VAL A 409 17.19 -7.96 -2.65
CA VAL A 409 16.60 -8.72 -3.76
C VAL A 409 16.80 -7.91 -5.05
N PRO A 410 17.46 -8.46 -6.09
CA PRO A 410 17.80 -7.69 -7.28
C PRO A 410 16.55 -7.31 -8.09
N PHE A 411 16.65 -6.22 -8.86
CA PHE A 411 15.64 -5.85 -9.86
C PHE A 411 15.72 -6.71 -11.13
N GLU A 412 16.81 -7.47 -11.26
CA GLU A 412 17.08 -8.31 -12.43
C GLU A 412 15.95 -9.31 -12.62
N ALA A 413 15.52 -9.49 -13.85
CA ALA A 413 14.42 -10.38 -14.25
C ALA A 413 13.09 -10.13 -13.52
N ASN A 414 12.88 -8.92 -12.99
CA ASN A 414 11.73 -8.57 -12.12
C ASN A 414 11.57 -9.51 -10.91
N SER A 415 12.68 -10.05 -10.40
CA SER A 415 12.64 -11.03 -9.31
C SER A 415 11.99 -10.49 -8.04
N ARG A 416 12.20 -9.20 -7.73
CA ARG A 416 11.58 -8.52 -6.58
C ARG A 416 10.06 -8.42 -6.72
N GLU A 417 9.59 -7.99 -7.88
CA GLU A 417 8.18 -7.83 -8.18
C GLU A 417 7.44 -9.18 -8.18
N ILE A 418 8.07 -10.21 -8.75
CA ILE A 418 7.55 -11.58 -8.76
C ILE A 418 7.48 -12.13 -7.33
N LEU A 419 8.53 -11.92 -6.52
CA LEU A 419 8.54 -12.34 -5.12
C LEU A 419 7.41 -11.69 -4.32
N VAL A 420 7.24 -10.36 -4.42
CA VAL A 420 6.18 -9.63 -3.71
C VAL A 420 4.80 -10.13 -4.15
N ASN A 421 4.61 -10.40 -5.45
CA ASN A 421 3.37 -11.00 -5.95
C ASN A 421 3.13 -12.40 -5.37
N ALA A 422 4.15 -13.24 -5.28
CA ALA A 422 4.06 -14.57 -4.67
C ALA A 422 3.71 -14.50 -3.17
N ILE A 423 4.30 -13.52 -2.43
CA ILE A 423 3.93 -13.23 -1.05
C ILE A 423 2.44 -12.88 -0.96
N GLY A 424 1.95 -11.98 -1.80
CA GLY A 424 0.55 -11.58 -1.83
C GLY A 424 -0.39 -12.77 -2.07
N ARG A 425 -0.08 -13.64 -3.03
CA ARG A 425 -0.86 -14.88 -3.28
C ARG A 425 -0.84 -15.82 -2.07
N LYS A 426 0.31 -16.02 -1.45
CA LYS A 426 0.41 -16.85 -0.24
C LYS A 426 -0.45 -16.30 0.88
N LEU A 427 -0.42 -15.00 1.13
CA LEU A 427 -1.24 -14.34 2.15
C LEU A 427 -2.74 -14.49 1.87
N LEU A 428 -3.16 -14.30 0.62
CA LEU A 428 -4.55 -14.48 0.23
C LEU A 428 -4.99 -15.95 0.36
N SER A 429 -4.12 -16.90 0.03
CA SER A 429 -4.38 -18.33 0.23
C SER A 429 -4.59 -18.68 1.70
N VAL A 430 -3.71 -18.22 2.57
CA VAL A 430 -3.79 -18.43 4.03
C VAL A 430 -5.06 -17.79 4.61
N ALA A 431 -5.43 -16.60 4.13
CA ALA A 431 -6.66 -15.92 4.52
C ALA A 431 -7.92 -16.70 4.10
N ARG A 432 -7.97 -17.21 2.87
CA ARG A 432 -9.08 -18.06 2.39
C ARG A 432 -9.21 -19.38 3.15
N GLN A 433 -8.11 -19.91 3.69
CA GLN A 433 -8.10 -21.10 4.54
C GLN A 433 -8.57 -20.82 5.98
N GLY A 434 -8.80 -19.56 6.35
CA GLY A 434 -9.37 -19.15 7.63
C GLY A 434 -8.35 -18.93 8.76
N ALA A 435 -7.05 -19.03 8.51
CA ALA A 435 -6.01 -18.70 9.49
C ALA A 435 -5.95 -17.18 9.78
N ILE A 436 -6.34 -16.36 8.80
CA ILE A 436 -6.60 -14.94 8.96
C ILE A 436 -8.12 -14.75 8.91
N ASN A 437 -8.71 -14.02 9.85
CA ASN A 437 -10.13 -13.79 9.93
C ASN A 437 -10.44 -12.51 10.73
N HIS A 438 -11.73 -12.15 10.88
CA HIS A 438 -12.12 -10.92 11.59
C HIS A 438 -11.78 -10.91 13.08
N GLY A 439 -11.61 -12.07 13.72
CA GLY A 439 -11.16 -12.17 15.12
C GLY A 439 -9.61 -12.10 15.25
N ALA A 440 -8.88 -12.32 14.14
CA ALA A 440 -7.42 -12.25 14.07
C ALA A 440 -7.01 -11.57 12.74
N PRO A 441 -7.33 -10.28 12.55
CA PRO A 441 -7.04 -9.57 11.31
C PRO A 441 -5.54 -9.38 11.10
N LEU A 442 -5.12 -9.39 9.83
CA LEU A 442 -3.74 -9.16 9.43
C LEU A 442 -3.63 -7.90 8.58
N LEU A 443 -2.70 -7.02 8.95
CA LEU A 443 -2.33 -5.84 8.19
C LEU A 443 -1.07 -6.12 7.36
N VAL A 444 -1.08 -5.72 6.08
CA VAL A 444 0.09 -5.82 5.21
C VAL A 444 0.52 -4.42 4.78
N PHE A 445 1.65 -3.98 5.29
CA PHE A 445 2.26 -2.71 4.92
C PHE A 445 3.17 -2.91 3.71
N ILE A 446 2.99 -2.08 2.68
CA ILE A 446 3.78 -2.15 1.45
C ILE A 446 4.30 -0.76 1.13
N ASP A 447 5.61 -0.58 1.22
CA ASP A 447 6.24 0.65 0.76
C ASP A 447 6.56 0.59 -0.73
N GLU A 448 6.64 1.77 -1.36
CA GLU A 448 6.82 1.94 -2.80
C GLU A 448 5.89 1.04 -3.63
N ALA A 449 4.64 0.93 -3.21
CA ALA A 449 3.63 0.00 -3.71
C ALA A 449 3.41 0.08 -5.23
N HIS A 450 3.69 1.23 -5.86
CA HIS A 450 3.62 1.41 -7.32
C HIS A 450 4.54 0.45 -8.10
N GLN A 451 5.56 -0.14 -7.44
CA GLN A 451 6.45 -1.13 -8.06
C GLN A 451 5.80 -2.51 -8.17
N PHE A 452 4.78 -2.81 -7.36
CA PHE A 452 4.27 -4.16 -7.14
C PHE A 452 2.80 -4.37 -7.51
N LEU A 453 2.01 -3.30 -7.53
CA LEU A 453 0.56 -3.42 -7.72
C LEU A 453 0.21 -3.56 -9.20
N ASN A 454 -0.45 -4.66 -9.55
CA ASN A 454 -0.96 -4.99 -10.89
C ASN A 454 0.03 -4.68 -12.01
N LYS A 455 1.31 -5.00 -11.77
CA LYS A 455 2.36 -4.76 -12.74
C LYS A 455 2.26 -5.77 -13.88
N ARG A 456 2.42 -5.28 -15.08
CA ARG A 456 2.52 -6.10 -16.29
C ARG A 456 3.99 -6.28 -16.65
N ILE A 457 4.41 -7.54 -16.75
CA ILE A 457 5.77 -7.93 -17.11
C ILE A 457 5.74 -8.60 -18.48
N GLY A 458 6.73 -8.32 -19.35
CA GLY A 458 6.87 -8.90 -20.68
C GLY A 458 6.53 -7.94 -21.81
N GLU A 459 6.64 -8.46 -23.04
CA GLU A 459 6.32 -7.73 -24.29
C GLU A 459 4.82 -7.82 -24.62
N GLU A 460 4.35 -6.99 -25.56
CA GLU A 460 2.92 -6.92 -25.90
C GLU A 460 2.25 -8.26 -26.22
N THR A 461 3.00 -9.18 -26.83
CA THR A 461 2.52 -10.51 -27.22
C THR A 461 2.61 -11.56 -26.12
N ASN A 462 3.29 -11.25 -25.00
CA ASN A 462 3.55 -12.21 -23.91
C ASN A 462 3.62 -11.46 -22.56
N ARG A 463 2.49 -10.90 -22.14
CA ARG A 463 2.35 -10.16 -20.89
C ARG A 463 1.90 -11.06 -19.77
N PHE A 464 2.57 -10.92 -18.64
CA PHE A 464 2.21 -11.58 -17.37
C PHE A 464 1.73 -10.52 -16.39
N GLU A 465 0.60 -10.74 -15.76
CA GLU A 465 0.05 -9.82 -14.77
C GLU A 465 0.41 -10.29 -13.35
N LEU A 466 0.99 -9.38 -12.58
CA LEU A 466 1.26 -9.57 -11.16
C LEU A 466 0.09 -8.94 -10.39
N ASP A 467 -0.97 -9.71 -10.16
CA ASP A 467 -2.30 -9.24 -9.73
C ASP A 467 -2.65 -9.55 -8.26
N ALA A 468 -1.74 -10.18 -7.52
CA ALA A 468 -2.04 -10.68 -6.17
C ALA A 468 -2.58 -9.60 -5.23
N PHE A 469 -1.95 -8.42 -5.19
CA PHE A 469 -2.41 -7.32 -4.34
C PHE A 469 -3.67 -6.64 -4.88
N GLY A 470 -3.91 -6.65 -6.17
CA GLY A 470 -5.19 -6.26 -6.76
C GLY A 470 -6.32 -7.17 -6.30
N ASN A 471 -6.06 -8.48 -6.24
CA ASN A 471 -7.02 -9.47 -5.71
C ASN A 471 -7.22 -9.31 -4.20
N ILE A 472 -6.16 -9.03 -3.41
CA ILE A 472 -6.29 -8.70 -2.00
C ILE A 472 -7.14 -7.44 -1.81
N ALA A 473 -6.94 -6.40 -2.61
CA ALA A 473 -7.73 -5.17 -2.53
C ALA A 473 -9.24 -5.43 -2.78
N LYS A 474 -9.57 -6.36 -3.69
CA LYS A 474 -10.96 -6.69 -4.04
C LYS A 474 -11.65 -7.60 -3.01
N GLU A 475 -10.95 -8.53 -2.41
CA GLU A 475 -11.58 -9.57 -1.58
C GLU A 475 -10.94 -9.80 -0.21
N GLY A 476 -9.72 -9.32 0.04
CA GLY A 476 -8.98 -9.55 1.29
C GLY A 476 -9.75 -9.16 2.54
N ARG A 477 -10.49 -8.05 2.46
CA ARG A 477 -11.36 -7.58 3.55
C ARG A 477 -12.33 -8.65 4.06
N LYS A 478 -12.87 -9.49 3.19
CA LYS A 478 -13.82 -10.57 3.57
C LYS A 478 -13.20 -11.57 4.53
N TYR A 479 -11.88 -11.68 4.49
CA TYR A 479 -11.10 -12.62 5.29
C TYR A 479 -10.30 -11.96 6.42
N GLY A 480 -10.48 -10.65 6.67
CA GLY A 480 -9.69 -9.91 7.65
C GLY A 480 -8.26 -9.57 7.19
N LEU A 481 -7.97 -9.65 5.90
CA LEU A 481 -6.68 -9.29 5.32
C LEU A 481 -6.76 -7.89 4.69
N ASN A 482 -6.08 -6.90 5.29
CA ASN A 482 -6.10 -5.53 4.83
C ASN A 482 -4.71 -5.00 4.50
N THR A 483 -4.60 -4.15 3.47
CA THR A 483 -3.34 -3.57 3.04
C THR A 483 -3.25 -2.09 3.37
N ILE A 484 -2.05 -1.67 3.77
CA ILE A 484 -1.66 -0.27 3.92
C ILE A 484 -0.53 -0.03 2.92
N ILE A 485 -0.83 0.72 1.86
CA ILE A 485 0.13 0.99 0.79
C ILE A 485 0.72 2.39 0.93
N ALA A 486 2.02 2.53 0.73
CA ALA A 486 2.68 3.83 0.61
C ALA A 486 3.26 4.00 -0.79
N THR A 487 3.06 5.17 -1.41
CA THR A 487 3.61 5.46 -2.72
C THR A 487 3.83 6.95 -2.95
N GLN A 488 4.87 7.27 -3.70
CA GLN A 488 5.12 8.62 -4.21
C GLN A 488 4.55 8.84 -5.63
N ARG A 489 3.99 7.80 -6.24
CA ARG A 489 3.42 7.83 -7.59
C ARG A 489 1.99 7.28 -7.59
N PRO A 490 1.01 8.05 -7.09
CA PRO A 490 -0.39 7.61 -7.09
C PRO A 490 -0.91 7.21 -8.47
N ARG A 491 -0.45 7.90 -9.53
CA ARG A 491 -0.83 7.62 -10.92
C ARG A 491 -0.42 6.23 -11.44
N ASP A 492 0.58 5.61 -10.81
CA ASP A 492 1.07 4.29 -11.22
C ASP A 492 0.30 3.16 -10.47
N ILE A 493 -0.60 3.52 -9.54
CA ILE A 493 -1.51 2.58 -8.89
C ILE A 493 -2.75 2.39 -9.77
N PRO A 494 -3.15 1.16 -10.07
CA PRO A 494 -4.36 0.91 -10.86
C PRO A 494 -5.62 1.49 -10.22
N GLU A 495 -6.51 2.03 -11.05
CA GLU A 495 -7.73 2.70 -10.60
C GLU A 495 -8.67 1.73 -9.85
N ASP A 496 -8.71 0.46 -10.27
CA ASP A 496 -9.50 -0.60 -9.61
C ASP A 496 -9.00 -0.92 -8.20
N VAL A 497 -7.71 -0.77 -7.92
CA VAL A 497 -7.13 -0.90 -6.58
C VAL A 497 -7.42 0.34 -5.74
N LEU A 498 -7.18 1.55 -6.30
CA LEU A 498 -7.43 2.80 -5.59
C LEU A 498 -8.91 2.96 -5.18
N SER A 499 -9.85 2.49 -6.00
CA SER A 499 -11.28 2.53 -5.68
C SER A 499 -11.69 1.65 -4.50
N GLN A 500 -10.88 0.66 -4.11
CA GLN A 500 -11.09 -0.19 -2.94
C GLN A 500 -10.50 0.39 -1.65
N ILE A 501 -9.72 1.46 -1.76
CA ILE A 501 -9.12 2.14 -0.61
C ILE A 501 -10.19 2.98 0.09
N GLY A 502 -10.41 2.70 1.35
CA GLY A 502 -11.39 3.43 2.17
C GLY A 502 -10.80 4.63 2.89
N THR A 503 -9.51 4.62 3.17
CA THR A 503 -8.80 5.68 3.90
C THR A 503 -7.57 6.15 3.13
N LEU A 504 -7.46 7.46 2.95
CA LEU A 504 -6.31 8.10 2.33
C LEU A 504 -5.65 9.09 3.31
N ILE A 505 -4.34 9.00 3.43
CA ILE A 505 -3.46 9.96 4.10
C ILE A 505 -2.60 10.59 3.00
N VAL A 506 -2.98 11.79 2.57
CA VAL A 506 -2.35 12.43 1.40
C VAL A 506 -1.45 13.56 1.85
N HIS A 507 -0.15 13.36 1.79
CA HIS A 507 0.86 14.40 1.96
C HIS A 507 0.92 15.32 0.73
N ARG A 508 1.80 16.33 0.79
CA ARG A 508 1.97 17.28 -0.31
C ARG A 508 2.13 16.58 -1.67
N LEU A 509 1.28 16.95 -2.62
CA LEU A 509 1.34 16.55 -4.02
C LEU A 509 1.38 17.79 -4.90
N THR A 510 2.48 17.97 -5.64
CA THR A 510 2.66 19.10 -6.56
C THR A 510 2.30 18.78 -8.00
N ASN A 511 2.31 17.50 -8.37
CA ASN A 511 1.95 17.07 -9.72
C ASN A 511 0.43 17.02 -9.89
N GLN A 512 -0.08 17.68 -10.92
CA GLN A 512 -1.51 17.80 -11.20
C GLN A 512 -2.16 16.45 -11.51
N LEU A 513 -1.48 15.57 -12.26
CA LEU A 513 -2.01 14.23 -12.59
C LEU A 513 -2.18 13.38 -11.32
N ASP A 514 -1.23 13.44 -10.38
CA ASP A 514 -1.33 12.73 -9.11
C ASP A 514 -2.50 13.26 -8.26
N GLN A 515 -2.73 14.58 -8.28
CA GLN A 515 -3.88 15.19 -7.59
C GLN A 515 -5.21 14.75 -8.20
N GLU A 516 -5.31 14.68 -9.54
CA GLU A 516 -6.52 14.25 -10.25
C GLU A 516 -6.89 12.80 -9.91
N ILE A 517 -5.90 11.91 -9.82
CA ILE A 517 -6.12 10.52 -9.45
C ILE A 517 -6.63 10.40 -8.02
N VAL A 518 -6.03 11.15 -7.09
CA VAL A 518 -6.52 11.20 -5.71
C VAL A 518 -7.96 11.71 -5.66
N LYS A 519 -8.30 12.76 -6.41
CA LYS A 519 -9.68 13.28 -6.53
C LYS A 519 -10.66 12.23 -7.03
N LYS A 520 -10.27 11.44 -8.04
CA LYS A 520 -11.11 10.36 -8.59
C LYS A 520 -11.31 9.21 -7.59
N ALA A 521 -10.25 8.82 -6.89
CA ALA A 521 -10.26 7.66 -6.00
C ALA A 521 -11.25 7.81 -4.84
N VAL A 522 -11.45 9.02 -4.32
CA VAL A 522 -12.25 9.26 -3.11
C VAL A 522 -13.68 9.70 -3.44
N GLY A 523 -14.02 9.92 -4.71
CA GLY A 523 -15.40 10.22 -5.17
C GLY A 523 -16.13 11.39 -4.49
N ALA A 524 -15.69 11.76 -3.30
CA ALA A 524 -16.23 12.76 -2.41
C ALA A 524 -15.21 13.82 -1.99
N ILE A 525 -14.00 13.83 -2.57
CA ILE A 525 -13.11 14.97 -2.34
C ILE A 525 -13.69 16.13 -3.12
N ASP A 526 -14.28 17.03 -2.39
CA ASP A 526 -14.53 18.36 -2.89
C ASP A 526 -13.22 18.92 -3.48
N GLN A 527 -13.31 19.46 -4.68
CA GLN A 527 -12.19 20.09 -5.38
C GLN A 527 -11.42 21.09 -4.50
N ARG A 528 -12.10 21.66 -3.50
CA ARG A 528 -11.54 22.63 -2.55
C ARG A 528 -10.63 22.00 -1.51
N SER A 529 -10.99 20.85 -0.98
CA SER A 529 -10.09 20.11 -0.07
C SER A 529 -8.81 19.70 -0.79
N ALA A 530 -8.90 19.31 -2.05
CA ALA A 530 -7.76 18.96 -2.85
C ALA A 530 -6.86 20.17 -3.22
N SER A 531 -7.39 21.41 -3.22
CA SER A 531 -6.59 22.61 -3.48
C SER A 531 -5.51 22.87 -2.41
N PHE A 532 -5.63 22.29 -1.22
CA PHE A 532 -4.62 22.37 -0.17
C PHE A 532 -3.43 21.43 -0.40
N LEU A 533 -3.56 20.38 -1.23
CA LEU A 533 -2.50 19.39 -1.44
C LEU A 533 -1.14 19.97 -1.88
N PRO A 534 -1.06 20.96 -2.78
CA PRO A 534 0.22 21.54 -3.20
C PRO A 534 0.93 22.36 -2.13
N VAL A 535 0.17 22.93 -1.18
CA VAL A 535 0.66 23.88 -0.19
C VAL A 535 0.87 23.27 1.20
N LEU A 536 0.59 21.99 1.38
CA LEU A 536 0.84 21.29 2.64
C LEU A 536 2.31 21.38 3.06
N GLY A 537 2.54 21.65 4.33
CA GLY A 537 3.86 21.65 4.94
C GLY A 537 4.46 20.25 5.11
N GLN A 538 5.74 20.19 5.48
CA GLN A 538 6.40 18.92 5.77
C GLN A 538 5.73 18.20 6.97
N GLY A 539 5.34 16.95 6.77
CA GLY A 539 4.63 16.13 7.77
C GLY A 539 3.16 16.49 7.92
N GLU A 540 2.65 17.47 7.19
CA GLU A 540 1.21 17.67 7.07
C GLU A 540 0.62 16.70 6.06
N ALA A 541 -0.64 16.33 6.28
CA ALA A 541 -1.39 15.45 5.41
C ALA A 541 -2.88 15.83 5.40
N LEU A 542 -3.54 15.57 4.30
CA LEU A 542 -4.99 15.57 4.21
C LEU A 542 -5.49 14.17 4.53
N LEU A 543 -6.23 14.04 5.63
CA LEU A 543 -6.85 12.80 6.07
C LEU A 543 -8.25 12.71 5.47
N LEU A 544 -8.50 11.64 4.72
CA LEU A 544 -9.70 11.41 3.93
C LEU A 544 -10.17 9.97 4.13
N GLY A 545 -11.47 9.75 4.07
CA GLY A 545 -11.99 8.39 4.07
C GLY A 545 -13.49 8.35 4.28
N VAL A 546 -14.08 7.23 3.91
CA VAL A 546 -15.54 7.00 4.03
C VAL A 546 -15.99 7.02 5.49
N ASP A 547 -15.10 6.64 6.40
CA ASP A 547 -15.36 6.53 7.83
C ASP A 547 -14.97 7.80 8.61
N PHE A 548 -14.47 8.83 7.91
CA PHE A 548 -14.23 10.16 8.46
C PHE A 548 -15.40 11.09 8.16
N PRO A 549 -15.85 11.89 9.13
CA PRO A 549 -17.01 12.76 8.94
C PRO A 549 -16.77 13.89 7.92
N PHE A 550 -15.51 14.29 7.73
CA PHE A 550 -15.08 15.32 6.78
C PHE A 550 -13.57 15.22 6.47
N PRO A 551 -13.12 15.75 5.32
CA PRO A 551 -11.72 15.89 4.99
C PRO A 551 -10.99 16.85 5.93
N MET A 552 -9.90 16.41 6.56
CA MET A 552 -9.19 17.20 7.55
C MET A 552 -7.69 17.29 7.25
N THR A 553 -7.15 18.51 7.26
CA THR A 553 -5.70 18.71 7.30
C THR A 553 -5.18 18.43 8.70
N VAL A 554 -4.16 17.59 8.81
CA VAL A 554 -3.53 17.18 10.08
C VAL A 554 -2.02 17.27 9.98
N LYS A 555 -1.35 17.42 11.11
CA LYS A 555 0.08 17.25 11.27
C LYS A 555 0.33 15.85 11.82
N MET A 556 0.93 14.96 11.01
CA MET A 556 1.24 13.61 11.45
C MET A 556 2.24 13.62 12.60
N LYS A 557 2.00 12.81 13.64
CA LYS A 557 2.95 12.69 14.75
C LYS A 557 4.24 12.05 14.27
N ARG A 558 5.35 12.55 14.79
CA ARG A 558 6.66 11.93 14.54
C ARG A 558 6.73 10.59 15.25
N PRO A 559 7.22 9.52 14.56
CA PRO A 559 7.48 8.25 15.21
C PRO A 559 8.61 8.38 16.23
N ALA A 560 8.63 7.50 17.22
CA ALA A 560 9.73 7.42 18.19
C ALA A 560 11.03 6.93 17.51
N ASN A 561 10.89 5.99 16.57
CA ASN A 561 11.99 5.45 15.77
C ASN A 561 11.86 5.95 14.33
N ALA A 562 12.68 6.94 13.97
CA ALA A 562 12.64 7.50 12.62
C ALA A 562 13.06 6.46 11.57
N PRO A 563 12.45 6.46 10.37
CA PRO A 563 12.90 5.62 9.26
C PRO A 563 14.33 5.99 8.86
N THR A 564 15.12 4.98 8.46
CA THR A 564 16.54 5.15 8.12
C THR A 564 16.73 5.64 6.68
N SER A 565 16.01 6.66 6.25
CA SER A 565 16.25 7.29 4.94
C SER A 565 17.57 8.06 4.98
N LYS A 566 18.60 7.53 4.33
CA LYS A 566 19.92 8.16 4.24
C LYS A 566 19.91 9.24 3.16
N SER A 567 19.71 10.50 3.56
CA SER A 567 20.14 11.62 2.71
C SER A 567 21.67 11.71 2.73
N ALA A 568 22.27 11.87 1.57
CA ALA A 568 23.72 12.10 1.51
C ALA A 568 24.08 13.39 2.27
N GLY A 569 24.93 13.27 3.27
CA GLY A 569 25.40 14.41 4.08
C GLY A 569 26.50 15.19 3.38
N PHE A 570 26.19 15.82 2.24
CA PHE A 570 27.18 16.53 1.41
C PHE A 570 28.05 17.51 2.22
N SER A 571 27.42 18.33 3.08
CA SER A 571 28.15 19.28 3.92
C SER A 571 29.08 18.64 4.96
N LYS A 572 28.83 17.35 5.32
CA LYS A 572 29.73 16.61 6.23
C LYS A 572 30.84 15.89 5.49
N SER A 573 30.61 15.53 4.21
CA SER A 573 31.53 14.75 3.38
C SER A 573 32.47 15.64 2.57
N TRP A 574 32.00 16.80 2.15
CA TRP A 574 32.81 17.73 1.36
C TRP A 574 33.65 18.58 2.31
N LYS A 575 34.97 18.48 2.18
CA LYS A 575 35.91 19.38 2.84
C LYS A 575 36.28 20.44 1.81
N PRO A 576 36.10 21.75 2.10
CA PRO A 576 36.67 22.77 1.25
C PRO A 576 38.19 22.59 1.21
N GLU A 577 38.79 22.63 0.04
CA GLU A 577 40.24 22.76 -0.07
C GLU A 577 40.64 24.08 0.60
N VAL A 578 41.52 24.00 1.60
CA VAL A 578 42.04 25.15 2.37
C VAL A 578 43.17 25.79 1.53
#